data_fc495363a1c7c24f267cbd08a9dfe9cc
#
_entry.id   fc495363a1c7c24f267cbd08a9dfe9cc
#
_cell.length_a   1.000
_cell.length_b   1.000
_cell.length_c   1.000
_cell.angle_alpha   90.00
_cell.angle_beta   90.00
_cell.angle_gamma   90.00
#
_symmetry.space_group_name_H-M   'P 1'
#
loop_
_entity.id
_entity.type
_entity.pdbx_description
1 polymer ?
#
loop_
_entity_poly.entity_id
_entity_poly.type
_entity_poly.pdbx_seq_one_letter_code
_entity_poly.pdbx_strand_id
1 'polypeptide(L)'
;DYTFTAKLKNPTSDFMSRLGYVAYAPLPDSTLADPEAGGQAPVGNGPYKMASADAWEHNVKFSTVPNENYVGDTKAQNDGVTFVFYTSLDAGYQDLSSDSLDVLDGVPASVFATYESELSGRTVNQPYAGVQYFTIPQYLPHFSGEEGRLRRQAISMAVDRETITKTIFNGTRTPAKDFTAPTLEGYDANISGNDVLTYNPDKAKELWAQADAISPWDGTFTIGYNSDGGHKEWVDATANSIKNTLGIAAEGNPFADFKSLLDAEDKHEMTGAFRNGWQGDYPALYNFLQPQYATGADANKGGYSNSEFDSLVTQASSATSSAEAAKTLEQAQTILLRDMPAVPLWYTNANGAWSKNVDNVKFDWKGQPVFWQITKK
;
A
#
# COMPACT_ATOMS: atom_id res chain seq x y z
N ASP A 1 -25.11 20.43 19.95
CA ASP A 1 -23.80 20.59 20.59
C ASP A 1 -22.73 20.14 19.59
N TYR A 2 -21.69 20.96 19.41
CA TYR A 2 -20.65 20.73 18.39
C TYR A 2 -19.33 20.27 19.03
N THR A 3 -19.38 19.84 20.28
CA THR A 3 -18.20 19.39 21.04
C THR A 3 -18.40 17.95 21.49
N PHE A 4 -17.42 17.10 21.26
CA PHE A 4 -17.35 15.79 21.87
C PHE A 4 -16.01 15.61 22.61
N THR A 5 -15.99 14.74 23.58
CA THR A 5 -14.80 14.41 24.35
C THR A 5 -14.47 12.93 24.21
N ALA A 6 -13.28 12.62 23.73
CA ALA A 6 -12.76 11.26 23.71
C ALA A 6 -11.89 11.02 24.95
N LYS A 7 -12.28 10.03 25.78
CA LYS A 7 -11.48 9.55 26.89
C LYS A 7 -10.79 8.26 26.49
N LEU A 8 -9.49 8.32 26.27
CA LEU A 8 -8.70 7.16 25.93
C LEU A 8 -8.47 6.27 27.15
N LYS A 9 -8.48 4.96 26.97
CA LYS A 9 -8.15 3.98 28.01
C LYS A 9 -6.66 4.01 28.33
N ASN A 10 -5.84 4.20 27.29
CA ASN A 10 -4.38 4.33 27.37
C ASN A 10 -3.94 5.55 26.54
N PRO A 11 -2.79 6.16 26.84
CA PRO A 11 -2.17 7.12 25.93
C PRO A 11 -2.04 6.53 24.52
N THR A 12 -2.25 7.35 23.51
CA THR A 12 -2.15 6.92 22.09
C THR A 12 -1.48 8.05 21.33
N SER A 13 -0.21 7.87 21.02
CA SER A 13 0.68 8.91 20.46
C SER A 13 0.21 9.47 19.12
N ASP A 14 -0.47 8.66 18.32
CA ASP A 14 -0.97 9.00 16.98
C ASP A 14 -2.51 9.22 16.93
N PHE A 15 -3.16 9.38 18.08
CA PHE A 15 -4.63 9.50 18.15
C PHE A 15 -5.18 10.62 17.26
N MET A 16 -4.55 11.78 17.25
CA MET A 16 -5.00 12.90 16.40
C MET A 16 -4.88 12.59 14.91
N SER A 17 -3.83 11.90 14.50
CA SER A 17 -3.67 11.44 13.10
C SER A 17 -4.73 10.42 12.70
N ARG A 18 -5.12 9.54 13.62
CA ARG A 18 -6.20 8.55 13.40
C ARG A 18 -7.56 9.20 13.13
N LEU A 19 -7.85 10.35 13.74
CA LEU A 19 -9.13 11.07 13.52
C LEU A 19 -9.32 11.54 12.08
N GLY A 20 -8.25 11.64 11.30
CA GLY A 20 -8.30 11.90 9.85
C GLY A 20 -8.63 10.68 8.98
N TYR A 21 -8.69 9.50 9.56
CA TYR A 21 -9.06 8.28 8.84
C TYR A 21 -10.58 8.19 8.65
N VAL A 22 -11.02 7.75 7.48
CA VAL A 22 -12.45 7.71 7.10
C VAL A 22 -13.32 6.93 8.08
N ALA A 23 -12.77 5.93 8.78
CA ALA A 23 -13.50 5.16 9.80
C ALA A 23 -13.96 6.00 11.01
N TYR A 24 -13.38 7.18 11.22
CA TYR A 24 -13.78 8.13 12.26
C TYR A 24 -14.69 9.26 11.74
N ALA A 25 -15.06 9.24 10.46
CA ALA A 25 -16.00 10.22 9.91
C ALA A 25 -17.35 10.13 10.62
N PRO A 26 -17.97 11.26 11.00
CA PRO A 26 -19.28 11.25 11.64
C PRO A 26 -20.35 10.75 10.66
N LEU A 27 -21.21 9.86 11.14
CA LEU A 27 -22.34 9.32 10.38
C LEU A 27 -23.65 9.93 10.92
N PRO A 28 -24.62 10.28 10.05
CA PRO A 28 -25.93 10.72 10.47
C PRO A 28 -26.77 9.54 11.04
N ASP A 29 -27.76 9.87 11.89
CA ASP A 29 -28.65 8.88 12.48
C ASP A 29 -29.37 8.02 11.43
N SER A 30 -29.66 8.57 10.26
CA SER A 30 -30.26 7.84 9.14
C SER A 30 -29.38 6.70 8.63
N THR A 31 -28.06 6.93 8.51
CA THR A 31 -27.09 5.89 8.11
C THR A 31 -26.92 4.86 9.21
N LEU A 32 -26.94 5.27 10.49
CA LEU A 32 -26.86 4.32 11.61
C LEU A 32 -28.11 3.45 11.73
N ALA A 33 -29.30 3.99 11.36
CA ALA A 33 -30.55 3.24 11.37
C ALA A 33 -30.65 2.24 10.21
N ASP A 34 -30.11 2.55 9.05
CA ASP A 34 -30.06 1.71 7.85
C ASP A 34 -28.70 1.86 7.15
N PRO A 35 -27.68 1.08 7.56
CA PRO A 35 -26.35 1.17 6.99
C PRO A 35 -26.29 0.79 5.50
N GLU A 36 -27.17 -0.09 5.03
CA GLU A 36 -27.23 -0.52 3.62
C GLU A 36 -27.69 0.64 2.74
N ALA A 37 -28.84 1.25 3.07
CA ALA A 37 -29.33 2.43 2.38
C ALA A 37 -28.36 3.63 2.49
N GLY A 38 -27.77 3.84 3.66
CA GLY A 38 -26.75 4.84 3.89
C GLY A 38 -25.48 4.64 3.07
N GLY A 39 -25.10 3.39 2.80
CA GLY A 39 -24.00 3.02 1.92
C GLY A 39 -24.29 3.31 0.45
N GLN A 40 -25.55 3.19 0.01
CA GLN A 40 -25.97 3.52 -1.37
C GLN A 40 -26.11 5.02 -1.63
N ALA A 41 -26.50 5.79 -0.61
CA ALA A 41 -26.67 7.23 -0.69
C ALA A 41 -25.97 7.92 0.49
N PRO A 42 -24.62 7.93 0.50
CA PRO A 42 -23.85 8.44 1.63
C PRO A 42 -24.09 9.93 1.86
N VAL A 43 -24.32 10.28 3.12
CA VAL A 43 -24.47 11.65 3.60
C VAL A 43 -23.27 11.97 4.49
N GLY A 44 -22.52 12.98 4.11
CA GLY A 44 -21.32 13.43 4.83
C GLY A 44 -21.33 14.93 5.08
N ASN A 45 -20.34 15.39 5.83
CA ASN A 45 -20.13 16.81 6.14
C ASN A 45 -18.93 17.41 5.39
N GLY A 46 -18.44 16.74 4.35
CA GLY A 46 -17.31 17.17 3.52
C GLY A 46 -17.67 18.29 2.51
N PRO A 47 -16.66 18.75 1.73
CA PRO A 47 -16.84 19.82 0.74
C PRO A 47 -17.73 19.43 -0.46
N TYR A 48 -17.98 18.14 -0.65
CA TYR A 48 -18.86 17.61 -1.69
C TYR A 48 -19.97 16.75 -1.09
N LYS A 49 -21.07 16.67 -1.81
CA LYS A 49 -22.19 15.75 -1.56
C LYS A 49 -22.61 15.08 -2.87
N MET A 50 -23.36 13.99 -2.80
CA MET A 50 -23.94 13.37 -3.99
C MET A 50 -24.77 14.39 -4.79
N ALA A 51 -24.66 14.35 -6.11
CA ALA A 51 -25.40 15.25 -6.99
C ALA A 51 -26.92 15.01 -6.91
N SER A 52 -27.34 13.75 -6.73
CA SER A 52 -28.72 13.31 -6.55
C SER A 52 -28.73 11.92 -5.87
N ALA A 53 -29.89 11.41 -5.49
CA ALA A 53 -30.01 10.11 -4.87
C ALA A 53 -29.60 8.95 -5.81
N ASP A 54 -29.66 9.14 -7.11
CA ASP A 54 -29.28 8.20 -8.16
C ASP A 54 -27.94 8.56 -8.84
N ALA A 55 -27.15 9.44 -8.23
CA ALA A 55 -25.86 9.89 -8.76
C ALA A 55 -24.78 8.80 -8.79
N TRP A 56 -24.99 7.66 -8.13
CA TRP A 56 -24.12 6.51 -8.20
C TRP A 56 -24.68 5.43 -9.13
N GLU A 57 -24.13 5.40 -10.32
CA GLU A 57 -24.36 4.36 -11.30
C GLU A 57 -23.24 3.33 -11.17
N HIS A 58 -23.53 2.21 -10.49
CA HIS A 58 -22.55 1.20 -10.12
C HIS A 58 -21.74 0.72 -11.33
N ASN A 59 -20.41 0.61 -11.16
CA ASN A 59 -19.43 0.24 -12.18
C ASN A 59 -19.33 1.19 -13.39
N VAL A 60 -20.03 2.32 -13.38
CA VAL A 60 -20.03 3.31 -14.45
C VAL A 60 -19.49 4.65 -13.95
N LYS A 61 -20.19 5.30 -13.03
CA LYS A 61 -19.79 6.62 -12.51
C LYS A 61 -20.42 6.92 -11.15
N PHE A 62 -19.79 7.86 -10.45
CA PHE A 62 -20.30 8.49 -9.23
C PHE A 62 -20.14 10.00 -9.32
N SER A 63 -21.23 10.75 -9.23
CA SER A 63 -21.20 12.21 -9.42
C SER A 63 -21.50 12.97 -8.12
N THR A 64 -20.72 14.02 -7.87
CA THR A 64 -20.84 14.90 -6.72
C THR A 64 -20.96 16.36 -7.14
N VAL A 65 -21.55 17.15 -6.26
CA VAL A 65 -21.60 18.62 -6.36
C VAL A 65 -21.07 19.27 -5.09
N PRO A 66 -20.68 20.56 -5.10
CA PRO A 66 -20.30 21.25 -3.88
C PRO A 66 -21.38 21.14 -2.80
N ASN A 67 -20.94 20.95 -1.57
CA ASN A 67 -21.84 20.97 -0.41
C ASN A 67 -21.96 22.41 0.12
N GLU A 68 -23.10 23.04 -0.13
CA GLU A 68 -23.37 24.41 0.30
C GLU A 68 -23.39 24.61 1.82
N ASN A 69 -23.58 23.52 2.57
CA ASN A 69 -23.56 23.53 4.03
C ASN A 69 -22.16 23.31 4.62
N TYR A 70 -21.15 23.11 3.77
CA TYR A 70 -19.78 22.89 4.24
C TYR A 70 -19.18 24.17 4.84
N VAL A 71 -18.75 24.09 6.10
CA VAL A 71 -18.20 25.23 6.86
C VAL A 71 -16.69 25.17 7.08
N GLY A 72 -16.02 24.10 6.57
CA GLY A 72 -14.57 23.97 6.66
C GLY A 72 -13.80 24.84 5.65
N ASP A 73 -12.47 24.80 5.72
CA ASP A 73 -11.59 25.68 4.94
C ASP A 73 -11.32 25.16 3.50
N THR A 74 -11.60 23.88 3.22
CA THR A 74 -11.34 23.24 1.93
C THR A 74 -12.53 23.29 1.00
N LYS A 75 -13.05 24.49 0.73
CA LYS A 75 -14.21 24.70 -0.15
C LYS A 75 -13.89 24.33 -1.59
N ALA A 76 -14.83 23.66 -2.25
CA ALA A 76 -14.72 23.29 -3.66
C ALA A 76 -14.50 24.53 -4.56
N GLN A 77 -13.52 24.45 -5.45
CA GLN A 77 -13.16 25.47 -6.45
C GLN A 77 -13.71 25.12 -7.84
N ASN A 78 -14.56 24.10 -7.92
CA ASN A 78 -15.21 23.60 -9.13
C ASN A 78 -16.69 23.30 -8.86
N ASP A 79 -17.44 23.00 -9.92
CA ASP A 79 -18.88 22.75 -9.84
C ASP A 79 -19.23 21.31 -9.41
N GLY A 80 -18.22 20.46 -9.18
CA GLY A 80 -18.38 19.08 -8.74
C GLY A 80 -17.33 18.15 -9.32
N VAL A 81 -17.37 16.89 -8.90
CA VAL A 81 -16.47 15.82 -9.34
C VAL A 81 -17.30 14.62 -9.78
N THR A 82 -17.04 14.12 -10.97
CA THR A 82 -17.58 12.84 -11.44
C THR A 82 -16.44 11.82 -11.53
N PHE A 83 -16.53 10.79 -10.72
CA PHE A 83 -15.65 9.62 -10.80
C PHE A 83 -16.17 8.69 -11.90
N VAL A 84 -15.31 8.35 -12.86
CA VAL A 84 -15.62 7.42 -13.95
C VAL A 84 -14.85 6.12 -13.72
N PHE A 85 -15.53 5.01 -13.70
CA PHE A 85 -14.93 3.71 -13.43
C PHE A 85 -14.49 3.03 -14.73
N TYR A 86 -13.19 2.91 -14.92
CA TYR A 86 -12.61 2.21 -16.07
C TYR A 86 -12.26 0.76 -15.71
N THR A 87 -12.48 -0.15 -16.64
CA THR A 87 -12.02 -1.54 -16.52
C THR A 87 -10.57 -1.72 -17.00
N SER A 88 -9.97 -0.67 -17.57
CA SER A 88 -8.59 -0.65 -18.07
C SER A 88 -8.01 0.74 -17.90
N LEU A 89 -6.81 0.84 -17.34
CA LEU A 89 -6.05 2.09 -17.25
C LEU A 89 -5.71 2.65 -18.64
N ASP A 90 -5.48 1.80 -19.63
CA ASP A 90 -5.22 2.24 -21.02
C ASP A 90 -6.42 3.01 -21.62
N ALA A 91 -7.66 2.59 -21.33
CA ALA A 91 -8.86 3.31 -21.75
C ALA A 91 -8.95 4.68 -21.07
N GLY A 92 -8.70 4.76 -19.75
CA GLY A 92 -8.65 6.03 -19.03
C GLY A 92 -7.56 6.97 -19.56
N TYR A 93 -6.39 6.42 -19.92
CA TYR A 93 -5.29 7.21 -20.49
C TYR A 93 -5.62 7.74 -21.90
N GLN A 94 -6.33 6.98 -22.72
CA GLN A 94 -6.81 7.45 -24.03
C GLN A 94 -7.81 8.60 -23.89
N ASP A 95 -8.77 8.50 -22.96
CA ASP A 95 -9.72 9.56 -22.68
C ASP A 95 -9.03 10.82 -22.12
N LEU A 96 -8.04 10.65 -21.25
CA LEU A 96 -7.20 11.76 -20.77
C LEU A 96 -6.45 12.43 -21.93
N SER A 97 -5.82 11.65 -22.79
CA SER A 97 -5.02 12.16 -23.93
C SER A 97 -5.86 12.91 -24.95
N SER A 98 -7.15 12.56 -25.07
CA SER A 98 -8.14 13.26 -25.91
C SER A 98 -8.82 14.43 -25.21
N ASP A 99 -8.42 14.76 -23.98
CA ASP A 99 -9.04 15.78 -23.13
C ASP A 99 -10.52 15.47 -22.76
N SER A 100 -10.96 14.20 -22.87
CA SER A 100 -12.30 13.74 -22.48
C SER A 100 -12.39 13.37 -20.99
N LEU A 101 -11.27 13.04 -20.35
CA LEU A 101 -11.11 12.87 -18.93
C LEU A 101 -10.23 14.01 -18.38
N ASP A 102 -10.60 14.59 -17.26
CA ASP A 102 -9.86 15.71 -16.69
C ASP A 102 -8.65 15.30 -15.86
N VAL A 103 -8.77 14.26 -15.05
CA VAL A 103 -7.69 13.76 -14.18
C VAL A 103 -7.70 12.25 -14.17
N LEU A 104 -6.54 11.64 -14.35
CA LEU A 104 -6.29 10.22 -14.20
C LEU A 104 -5.34 10.02 -13.02
N ASP A 105 -5.75 9.28 -12.02
CA ASP A 105 -5.00 9.05 -10.77
C ASP A 105 -3.93 7.96 -10.86
N GLY A 106 -3.94 7.17 -11.95
CA GLY A 106 -2.93 6.18 -12.24
C GLY A 106 -2.74 5.98 -13.74
N VAL A 107 -1.53 6.20 -14.26
CA VAL A 107 -1.22 5.93 -15.68
C VAL A 107 -0.85 4.45 -15.87
N PRO A 108 -1.18 3.83 -17.03
CA PRO A 108 -0.84 2.44 -17.29
C PRO A 108 0.67 2.23 -17.47
N ALA A 109 1.17 1.05 -17.15
CA ALA A 109 2.59 0.70 -17.27
C ALA A 109 3.11 0.83 -18.71
N SER A 110 2.26 0.64 -19.71
CA SER A 110 2.58 0.78 -21.13
C SER A 110 3.13 2.17 -21.50
N VAL A 111 2.82 3.21 -20.71
CA VAL A 111 3.25 4.60 -20.98
C VAL A 111 4.22 5.17 -19.94
N PHE A 112 4.69 4.41 -18.97
CA PHE A 112 5.61 4.91 -17.95
C PHE A 112 6.86 5.60 -18.52
N ALA A 113 7.34 5.17 -19.67
CA ALA A 113 8.52 5.78 -20.31
C ALA A 113 8.22 7.09 -21.03
N THR A 114 6.97 7.41 -21.35
CA THR A 114 6.64 8.49 -22.30
C THR A 114 5.63 9.52 -21.78
N TYR A 115 4.76 9.15 -20.84
CA TYR A 115 3.62 9.99 -20.42
C TYR A 115 4.02 11.39 -19.94
N GLU A 116 5.17 11.55 -19.24
CA GLU A 116 5.63 12.85 -18.78
C GLU A 116 5.92 13.80 -19.94
N SER A 117 6.56 13.28 -21.01
CA SER A 117 6.88 14.05 -22.21
C SER A 117 5.63 14.28 -23.09
N GLU A 118 4.81 13.28 -23.29
CA GLU A 118 3.57 13.36 -24.09
C GLU A 118 2.59 14.39 -23.54
N LEU A 119 2.45 14.43 -22.22
CA LEU A 119 1.51 15.33 -21.54
C LEU A 119 2.13 16.68 -21.15
N SER A 120 3.38 16.97 -21.56
CA SER A 120 4.04 18.27 -21.40
C SER A 120 4.00 18.80 -19.95
N GLY A 121 4.33 17.94 -18.98
CA GLY A 121 4.42 18.30 -17.56
C GLY A 121 3.07 18.35 -16.82
N ARG A 122 1.97 17.96 -17.45
CA ARG A 122 0.68 17.76 -16.76
C ARG A 122 0.63 16.36 -16.14
N THR A 123 1.59 16.06 -15.28
CA THR A 123 1.82 14.73 -14.71
C THR A 123 2.33 14.83 -13.28
N VAL A 124 2.15 13.77 -12.53
CA VAL A 124 2.78 13.57 -11.23
C VAL A 124 3.54 12.24 -11.23
N ASN A 125 4.71 12.25 -10.62
CA ASN A 125 5.49 11.07 -10.25
C ASN A 125 6.17 11.39 -8.92
N GLN A 126 5.47 11.13 -7.82
CA GLN A 126 5.95 11.46 -6.47
C GLN A 126 5.67 10.33 -5.48
N PRO A 127 6.55 10.09 -4.51
CA PRO A 127 6.29 9.13 -3.44
C PRO A 127 4.99 9.47 -2.69
N TYR A 128 4.26 8.43 -2.29
CA TYR A 128 3.18 8.53 -1.33
C TYR A 128 3.36 7.52 -0.19
N ALA A 129 2.48 7.55 0.82
CA ALA A 129 2.54 6.62 1.93
C ALA A 129 2.06 5.22 1.52
N GLY A 130 2.89 4.53 0.75
CA GLY A 130 2.61 3.19 0.24
C GLY A 130 3.86 2.36 0.04
N VAL A 131 3.79 1.08 0.44
CA VAL A 131 4.83 0.08 0.27
C VAL A 131 4.25 -1.17 -0.36
N GLN A 132 4.96 -1.75 -1.30
CA GLN A 132 4.66 -3.06 -1.88
C GLN A 132 5.67 -4.09 -1.38
N TYR A 133 5.17 -5.26 -1.05
CA TYR A 133 5.94 -6.40 -0.57
C TYR A 133 5.26 -7.71 -0.98
N PHE A 134 5.88 -8.82 -0.74
CA PHE A 134 5.20 -10.11 -0.68
C PHE A 134 5.38 -10.72 0.71
N THR A 135 4.34 -11.36 1.20
CA THR A 135 4.32 -12.05 2.48
C THR A 135 4.73 -13.51 2.29
N ILE A 136 5.55 -14.03 3.19
CA ILE A 136 5.90 -15.45 3.22
C ILE A 136 5.26 -16.06 4.47
N PRO A 137 4.16 -16.83 4.32
CA PRO A 137 3.49 -17.42 5.48
C PRO A 137 4.40 -18.35 6.28
N GLN A 138 4.47 -18.11 7.59
CA GLN A 138 5.34 -18.89 8.46
C GLN A 138 4.76 -20.25 8.87
N TYR A 139 3.50 -20.51 8.51
CA TYR A 139 2.88 -21.82 8.67
C TYR A 139 3.20 -22.79 7.53
N LEU A 140 3.85 -22.32 6.46
CA LEU A 140 4.27 -23.17 5.35
C LEU A 140 5.52 -24.00 5.72
N PRO A 141 5.67 -25.21 5.15
CA PRO A 141 6.91 -25.98 5.25
C PRO A 141 8.12 -25.12 4.85
N HIS A 142 9.27 -25.34 5.50
CA HIS A 142 10.53 -24.60 5.28
C HIS A 142 10.53 -23.12 5.67
N PHE A 143 9.41 -22.54 6.13
CA PHE A 143 9.35 -21.10 6.43
C PHE A 143 9.09 -20.77 7.92
N SER A 144 9.15 -21.76 8.81
CA SER A 144 9.09 -21.57 10.25
C SER A 144 10.46 -21.70 10.94
N GLY A 145 10.58 -21.18 12.15
CA GLY A 145 11.78 -21.29 12.98
C GLY A 145 13.05 -20.71 12.35
N GLU A 146 14.21 -21.26 12.73
CA GLU A 146 15.52 -20.79 12.25
C GLU A 146 15.73 -21.06 10.76
N GLU A 147 15.37 -22.25 10.27
CA GLU A 147 15.39 -22.54 8.83
C GLU A 147 14.61 -21.49 8.05
N GLY A 148 13.35 -21.23 8.46
CA GLY A 148 12.49 -20.27 7.79
C GLY A 148 13.05 -18.85 7.80
N ARG A 149 13.66 -18.42 8.91
CA ARG A 149 14.30 -17.11 9.01
C ARG A 149 15.45 -16.98 8.00
N LEU A 150 16.32 -17.98 7.91
CA LEU A 150 17.44 -18.00 6.95
C LEU A 150 16.93 -17.96 5.50
N ARG A 151 15.88 -18.76 5.17
CA ARG A 151 15.29 -18.77 3.83
C ARG A 151 14.67 -17.42 3.47
N ARG A 152 13.90 -16.80 4.35
CA ARG A 152 13.26 -15.50 4.10
C ARG A 152 14.29 -14.39 3.88
N GLN A 153 15.39 -14.39 4.67
CA GLN A 153 16.50 -13.46 4.44
C GLN A 153 17.22 -13.73 3.11
N ALA A 154 17.49 -15.00 2.78
CA ALA A 154 18.11 -15.37 1.51
C ALA A 154 17.24 -14.94 0.31
N ILE A 155 15.95 -15.18 0.37
CA ILE A 155 14.97 -14.75 -0.66
C ILE A 155 14.99 -13.23 -0.82
N SER A 156 14.99 -12.48 0.29
CA SER A 156 15.05 -11.02 0.22
C SER A 156 16.32 -10.52 -0.48
N MET A 157 17.48 -11.08 -0.11
CA MET A 157 18.76 -10.71 -0.72
C MET A 157 18.92 -11.23 -2.17
N ALA A 158 18.08 -12.17 -2.60
CA ALA A 158 18.05 -12.68 -3.97
C ALA A 158 17.23 -11.82 -4.93
N VAL A 159 16.49 -10.81 -4.45
CA VAL A 159 15.66 -9.92 -5.28
C VAL A 159 16.45 -8.68 -5.68
N ASP A 160 16.75 -8.52 -6.98
CA ASP A 160 17.36 -7.32 -7.55
C ASP A 160 16.31 -6.22 -7.75
N ARG A 161 15.99 -5.51 -6.66
CA ARG A 161 14.99 -4.45 -6.62
C ARG A 161 15.32 -3.30 -7.56
N GLU A 162 16.61 -2.93 -7.67
CA GLU A 162 17.06 -1.82 -8.51
C GLU A 162 16.83 -2.11 -9.99
N THR A 163 17.21 -3.29 -10.45
CA THR A 163 16.95 -3.70 -11.83
C THR A 163 15.45 -3.79 -12.12
N ILE A 164 14.66 -4.38 -11.23
CA ILE A 164 13.21 -4.51 -11.43
C ILE A 164 12.54 -3.13 -11.46
N THR A 165 12.84 -2.24 -10.53
CA THR A 165 12.23 -0.90 -10.51
C THR A 165 12.62 -0.06 -11.72
N LYS A 166 13.85 -0.23 -12.22
CA LYS A 166 14.32 0.46 -13.41
C LYS A 166 13.70 -0.09 -14.70
N THR A 167 13.63 -1.43 -14.85
CA THR A 167 13.25 -2.05 -16.13
C THR A 167 11.73 -2.24 -16.29
N ILE A 168 11.02 -2.53 -15.20
CA ILE A 168 9.57 -2.75 -15.23
C ILE A 168 8.81 -1.43 -14.98
N PHE A 169 9.31 -0.61 -14.05
CA PHE A 169 8.57 0.55 -13.58
C PHE A 169 9.13 1.90 -14.07
N ASN A 170 10.20 1.92 -14.84
CA ASN A 170 10.79 3.15 -15.41
C ASN A 170 10.94 4.30 -14.37
N GLY A 171 11.34 3.98 -13.14
CA GLY A 171 11.52 4.97 -12.07
C GLY A 171 10.24 5.43 -11.37
N THR A 172 9.09 4.82 -11.65
CA THR A 172 7.82 5.08 -10.94
C THR A 172 7.70 4.32 -9.62
N ARG A 173 8.79 3.67 -9.20
CA ARG A 173 8.93 2.99 -7.91
C ARG A 173 10.35 3.19 -7.39
N THR A 174 10.50 3.20 -6.06
CA THR A 174 11.79 3.33 -5.39
C THR A 174 12.07 2.07 -4.56
N PRO A 175 13.23 1.40 -4.68
CA PRO A 175 13.56 0.24 -3.85
C PRO A 175 13.35 0.52 -2.36
N ALA A 176 12.64 -0.38 -1.67
CA ALA A 176 12.33 -0.23 -0.25
C ALA A 176 13.58 -0.37 0.62
N LYS A 177 13.63 0.42 1.70
CA LYS A 177 14.69 0.42 2.71
C LYS A 177 14.17 -0.01 4.09
N ASP A 178 12.86 -0.08 4.26
CA ASP A 178 12.18 -0.52 5.48
C ASP A 178 10.76 -1.05 5.17
N PHE A 179 9.98 -1.29 6.22
CA PHE A 179 8.61 -1.80 6.16
C PHE A 179 7.54 -0.69 6.10
N THR A 180 7.93 0.58 5.98
CA THR A 180 7.02 1.73 6.03
C THR A 180 7.03 2.53 4.72
N ALA A 181 7.03 3.86 4.76
CA ALA A 181 7.10 4.69 3.55
C ALA A 181 7.87 5.99 3.80
N PRO A 182 8.62 6.51 2.80
CA PRO A 182 9.52 7.65 2.98
C PRO A 182 8.84 8.98 3.23
N THR A 183 7.52 9.07 3.04
CA THR A 183 6.73 10.29 3.28
C THR A 183 6.23 10.42 4.72
N LEU A 184 6.49 9.41 5.55
CA LEU A 184 6.03 9.39 6.94
C LEU A 184 7.02 10.07 7.88
N GLU A 185 6.51 10.79 8.87
CA GLU A 185 7.34 11.34 9.95
C GLU A 185 8.03 10.19 10.71
N GLY A 186 9.34 10.31 10.89
CA GLY A 186 10.15 9.30 11.58
C GLY A 186 10.64 8.16 10.68
N TYR A 187 10.43 8.22 9.37
CA TYR A 187 11.09 7.31 8.44
C TYR A 187 12.61 7.47 8.47
N ASP A 188 13.34 6.35 8.50
CA ASP A 188 14.80 6.32 8.38
C ASP A 188 15.25 5.34 7.30
N ALA A 189 15.90 5.85 6.26
CA ALA A 189 16.48 5.04 5.17
C ALA A 189 17.72 4.22 5.59
N ASN A 190 18.29 4.49 6.77
CA ASN A 190 19.54 3.90 7.26
C ASN A 190 19.34 3.01 8.50
N ILE A 191 18.12 2.51 8.69
CA ILE A 191 17.78 1.64 9.81
C ILE A 191 18.68 0.40 9.85
N SER A 192 19.13 0.02 11.06
CA SER A 192 20.04 -1.10 11.26
C SER A 192 19.44 -2.43 10.77
N GLY A 193 20.23 -3.20 10.01
CA GLY A 193 19.83 -4.50 9.47
C GLY A 193 19.11 -4.41 8.12
N ASN A 194 18.92 -3.22 7.54
CA ASN A 194 18.24 -3.09 6.24
C ASN A 194 19.11 -3.50 5.03
N ASP A 195 20.35 -3.89 5.24
CA ASP A 195 21.18 -4.58 4.26
C ASP A 195 20.53 -5.88 3.73
N VAL A 196 19.67 -6.52 4.53
CA VAL A 196 18.85 -7.67 4.11
C VAL A 196 17.92 -7.35 2.93
N LEU A 197 17.60 -6.07 2.68
CA LEU A 197 16.82 -5.58 1.55
C LEU A 197 17.68 -5.26 0.31
N THR A 198 19.01 -5.33 0.43
CA THR A 198 19.93 -5.07 -0.68
C THR A 198 20.22 -6.37 -1.43
N TYR A 199 20.20 -6.31 -2.77
CA TYR A 199 20.57 -7.46 -3.61
C TYR A 199 22.01 -7.88 -3.33
N ASN A 200 22.18 -9.12 -2.85
CA ASN A 200 23.48 -9.69 -2.52
C ASN A 200 23.45 -11.20 -2.80
N PRO A 201 23.75 -11.61 -4.06
CA PRO A 201 23.65 -13.01 -4.47
C PRO A 201 24.54 -13.97 -3.69
N ASP A 202 25.73 -13.53 -3.28
CA ASP A 202 26.66 -14.39 -2.53
C ASP A 202 26.13 -14.65 -1.12
N LYS A 203 25.66 -13.61 -0.43
CA LYS A 203 25.07 -13.75 0.90
C LYS A 203 23.75 -14.52 0.87
N ALA A 204 22.94 -14.31 -0.16
CA ALA A 204 21.70 -15.07 -0.38
C ALA A 204 21.99 -16.58 -0.49
N LYS A 205 22.98 -16.99 -1.29
CA LYS A 205 23.40 -18.39 -1.43
C LYS A 205 23.96 -18.98 -0.13
N GLU A 206 24.75 -18.19 0.60
CA GLU A 206 25.29 -18.60 1.90
C GLU A 206 24.16 -18.93 2.90
N LEU A 207 23.19 -18.00 3.05
CA LEU A 207 22.04 -18.18 3.95
C LEU A 207 21.15 -19.34 3.50
N TRP A 208 20.95 -19.51 2.20
CA TRP A 208 20.18 -20.62 1.65
C TRP A 208 20.84 -21.96 1.95
N ALA A 209 22.17 -22.07 1.78
CA ALA A 209 22.91 -23.25 2.11
C ALA A 209 22.89 -23.60 3.63
N GLN A 210 22.89 -22.57 4.49
CA GLN A 210 22.70 -22.76 5.95
C GLN A 210 21.32 -23.32 6.25
N ALA A 211 20.28 -22.83 5.58
CA ALA A 211 18.93 -23.37 5.73
C ALA A 211 18.83 -24.83 5.23
N ASP A 212 19.44 -25.14 4.09
CA ASP A 212 19.48 -26.49 3.53
C ASP A 212 20.22 -27.50 4.45
N ALA A 213 21.18 -27.03 5.26
CA ALA A 213 21.83 -27.84 6.27
C ALA A 213 20.88 -28.21 7.44
N ILE A 214 19.83 -27.43 7.67
CA ILE A 214 18.79 -27.75 8.66
C ILE A 214 17.76 -28.70 8.02
N SER A 215 17.23 -28.35 6.85
CA SER A 215 16.30 -29.17 6.09
C SER A 215 16.45 -28.85 4.58
N PRO A 216 16.81 -29.85 3.74
CA PRO A 216 17.00 -29.62 2.32
C PRO A 216 15.73 -29.11 1.64
N TRP A 217 15.89 -28.13 0.74
CA TRP A 217 14.79 -27.63 -0.07
C TRP A 217 14.38 -28.64 -1.16
N ASP A 218 13.08 -28.90 -1.28
CA ASP A 218 12.53 -29.86 -2.25
C ASP A 218 11.34 -29.33 -3.05
N GLY A 219 11.06 -28.01 -2.96
CA GLY A 219 9.87 -27.39 -3.55
C GLY A 219 10.14 -26.39 -4.68
N THR A 220 9.06 -25.78 -5.12
CA THR A 220 9.05 -24.58 -5.98
C THR A 220 8.62 -23.38 -5.12
N PHE A 221 9.37 -22.29 -5.16
CA PHE A 221 8.98 -21.05 -4.53
C PHE A 221 7.94 -20.34 -5.41
N THR A 222 6.74 -20.11 -4.90
CA THR A 222 5.68 -19.44 -5.65
C THR A 222 5.28 -18.11 -5.02
N ILE A 223 4.90 -17.13 -5.85
CA ILE A 223 4.33 -15.86 -5.42
C ILE A 223 2.93 -15.73 -5.98
N GLY A 224 1.91 -15.88 -5.12
CA GLY A 224 0.51 -15.70 -5.47
C GLY A 224 0.21 -14.24 -5.82
N TYR A 225 -0.57 -13.99 -6.87
CA TYR A 225 -1.00 -12.66 -7.27
C TYR A 225 -2.35 -12.71 -7.98
N ASN A 226 -3.14 -11.63 -7.88
CA ASN A 226 -4.38 -11.48 -8.62
C ASN A 226 -4.11 -11.00 -10.05
N SER A 227 -4.76 -11.64 -11.04
CA SER A 227 -4.55 -11.37 -12.47
C SER A 227 -5.13 -10.04 -12.94
N ASP A 228 -6.12 -9.49 -12.22
CA ASP A 228 -6.78 -8.23 -12.52
C ASP A 228 -6.02 -6.97 -12.04
N GLY A 229 -4.90 -7.12 -11.31
CA GLY A 229 -4.18 -6.01 -10.68
C GLY A 229 -2.86 -5.59 -11.35
N GLY A 230 -2.53 -6.09 -12.56
CA GLY A 230 -1.29 -5.72 -13.27
C GLY A 230 -0.01 -6.18 -12.56
N HIS A 231 -0.06 -7.32 -11.86
CA HIS A 231 1.05 -7.80 -11.02
C HIS A 231 1.99 -8.77 -11.72
N LYS A 232 1.57 -9.35 -12.85
CA LYS A 232 2.28 -10.45 -13.51
C LYS A 232 3.74 -10.13 -13.83
N GLU A 233 4.00 -9.00 -14.43
CA GLU A 233 5.33 -8.65 -14.94
C GLU A 233 6.36 -8.53 -13.80
N TRP A 234 6.02 -7.85 -12.72
CA TRP A 234 6.94 -7.69 -11.61
C TRP A 234 7.05 -8.98 -10.76
N VAL A 235 5.98 -9.76 -10.64
CA VAL A 235 6.03 -11.07 -9.97
C VAL A 235 6.95 -12.02 -10.72
N ASP A 236 6.80 -12.11 -12.05
CA ASP A 236 7.67 -12.92 -12.89
C ASP A 236 9.14 -12.47 -12.81
N ALA A 237 9.38 -11.15 -12.84
CA ALA A 237 10.74 -10.61 -12.69
C ALA A 237 11.33 -10.93 -11.30
N THR A 238 10.54 -10.82 -10.24
CA THR A 238 10.96 -11.16 -8.87
C THR A 238 11.25 -12.66 -8.72
N ALA A 239 10.36 -13.52 -9.21
CA ALA A 239 10.57 -14.97 -9.20
C ALA A 239 11.80 -15.36 -10.02
N ASN A 240 12.03 -14.76 -11.18
CA ASN A 240 13.24 -15.00 -11.99
C ASN A 240 14.51 -14.53 -11.27
N SER A 241 14.50 -13.40 -10.56
CA SER A 241 15.62 -12.95 -9.75
C SER A 241 15.98 -13.98 -8.68
N ILE A 242 14.99 -14.48 -7.94
CA ILE A 242 15.13 -15.51 -6.91
C ILE A 242 15.67 -16.81 -7.53
N LYS A 243 15.04 -17.30 -8.61
CA LYS A 243 15.44 -18.50 -9.35
C LYS A 243 16.89 -18.45 -9.81
N ASN A 244 17.29 -17.37 -10.45
CA ASN A 244 18.63 -17.21 -11.00
C ASN A 244 19.69 -17.06 -9.90
N THR A 245 19.35 -16.41 -8.78
CA THR A 245 20.26 -16.21 -7.68
C THR A 245 20.46 -17.48 -6.86
N LEU A 246 19.36 -18.13 -6.44
CA LEU A 246 19.42 -19.28 -5.53
C LEU A 246 19.54 -20.63 -6.23
N GLY A 247 19.28 -20.70 -7.54
CA GLY A 247 19.29 -21.94 -8.31
C GLY A 247 18.11 -22.87 -8.01
N ILE A 248 17.02 -22.36 -7.49
CA ILE A 248 15.79 -23.09 -7.19
C ILE A 248 14.70 -22.83 -8.23
N ALA A 249 13.69 -23.70 -8.29
CA ALA A 249 12.48 -23.38 -9.05
C ALA A 249 11.70 -22.24 -8.36
N ALA A 250 11.34 -21.19 -9.13
CA ALA A 250 10.54 -20.10 -8.62
C ALA A 250 9.64 -19.54 -9.75
N GLU A 251 8.37 -19.23 -9.43
CA GLU A 251 7.38 -18.76 -10.40
C GLU A 251 6.23 -17.98 -9.74
N GLY A 252 5.48 -17.23 -10.56
CA GLY A 252 4.23 -16.59 -10.14
C GLY A 252 3.07 -17.60 -10.13
N ASN A 253 2.15 -17.46 -9.18
CA ASN A 253 0.94 -18.26 -9.05
C ASN A 253 -0.30 -17.36 -9.20
N PRO A 254 -0.95 -17.28 -10.40
CA PRO A 254 -2.06 -16.38 -10.64
C PRO A 254 -3.36 -16.85 -9.98
N PHE A 255 -4.03 -15.94 -9.26
CA PHE A 255 -5.43 -16.03 -8.84
C PHE A 255 -6.31 -15.29 -9.85
N ALA A 256 -7.55 -15.71 -10.02
CA ALA A 256 -8.45 -15.12 -11.01
C ALA A 256 -8.66 -13.61 -10.81
N ASP A 257 -8.87 -13.21 -9.55
CA ASP A 257 -9.12 -11.83 -9.13
C ASP A 257 -8.60 -11.56 -7.71
N PHE A 258 -8.69 -10.30 -7.27
CA PHE A 258 -8.22 -9.90 -5.94
C PHE A 258 -9.03 -10.55 -4.81
N LYS A 259 -10.35 -10.73 -5.00
CA LYS A 259 -11.18 -11.37 -4.00
C LYS A 259 -10.77 -12.82 -3.75
N SER A 260 -10.49 -13.57 -4.82
CA SER A 260 -10.04 -14.97 -4.72
C SER A 260 -8.70 -15.10 -3.99
N LEU A 261 -7.80 -14.14 -4.17
CA LEU A 261 -6.53 -14.09 -3.44
C LEU A 261 -6.78 -13.83 -1.95
N LEU A 262 -7.59 -12.81 -1.61
CA LEU A 262 -7.93 -12.49 -0.21
C LEU A 262 -8.65 -13.65 0.50
N ASP A 263 -9.58 -14.32 -0.19
CA ASP A 263 -10.30 -15.48 0.38
C ASP A 263 -9.32 -16.61 0.74
N ALA A 264 -8.27 -16.84 -0.06
CA ALA A 264 -7.23 -17.83 0.23
C ALA A 264 -6.32 -17.40 1.39
N GLU A 265 -5.97 -16.12 1.48
CA GLU A 265 -5.22 -15.54 2.60
C GLU A 265 -6.00 -15.68 3.91
N ASP A 266 -7.27 -15.30 3.93
CA ASP A 266 -8.14 -15.33 5.11
C ASP A 266 -8.37 -16.75 5.65
N LYS A 267 -8.43 -17.72 4.74
CA LYS A 267 -8.63 -19.15 5.10
C LYS A 267 -7.31 -19.88 5.42
N HIS A 268 -6.17 -19.21 5.32
CA HIS A 268 -4.84 -19.84 5.43
C HIS A 268 -4.64 -20.99 4.41
N GLU A 269 -5.19 -20.82 3.20
CA GLU A 269 -5.08 -21.78 2.09
C GLU A 269 -3.93 -21.44 1.12
N MET A 270 -3.12 -20.43 1.44
CA MET A 270 -1.94 -20.11 0.63
C MET A 270 -0.91 -21.24 0.66
N THR A 271 -0.45 -21.63 -0.51
CA THR A 271 0.56 -22.70 -0.69
C THR A 271 1.96 -22.15 -0.97
N GLY A 272 2.12 -20.84 -1.03
CA GLY A 272 3.38 -20.14 -1.25
C GLY A 272 3.32 -18.73 -0.70
N ALA A 273 4.33 -17.93 -1.02
CA ALA A 273 4.30 -16.49 -0.78
C ALA A 273 3.18 -15.84 -1.59
N PHE A 274 2.75 -14.65 -1.21
CA PHE A 274 1.73 -13.90 -1.96
C PHE A 274 2.04 -12.41 -1.98
N ARG A 275 1.70 -11.77 -3.09
CA ARG A 275 1.83 -10.33 -3.24
C ARG A 275 0.99 -9.63 -2.19
N ASN A 276 1.51 -8.58 -1.63
CA ASN A 276 0.80 -7.75 -0.69
C ASN A 276 1.29 -6.29 -0.81
N GLY A 277 0.69 -5.38 -0.09
CA GLY A 277 1.07 -3.98 -0.01
C GLY A 277 0.26 -3.27 1.04
N TRP A 278 0.72 -2.11 1.45
CA TRP A 278 -0.01 -1.25 2.38
C TRP A 278 0.02 0.19 1.92
N GLN A 279 -1.14 0.81 1.92
CA GLN A 279 -1.29 2.25 1.80
C GLN A 279 -1.77 2.79 3.14
N GLY A 280 -1.14 3.83 3.66
CA GLY A 280 -1.47 4.36 4.97
C GLY A 280 -2.93 4.81 5.09
N ASP A 281 -3.62 4.37 6.13
CA ASP A 281 -4.94 4.88 6.51
C ASP A 281 -4.82 6.28 7.09
N TYR A 282 -3.75 6.52 7.83
CA TYR A 282 -3.34 7.80 8.41
C TYR A 282 -1.80 7.87 8.44
N PRO A 283 -1.19 9.09 8.44
CA PRO A 283 0.23 9.28 8.24
C PRO A 283 1.06 9.01 9.51
N ALA A 284 1.18 7.73 9.90
CA ALA A 284 2.02 7.30 11.02
C ALA A 284 2.68 5.95 10.75
N LEU A 285 3.94 5.78 11.20
CA LEU A 285 4.68 4.51 11.11
C LEU A 285 3.91 3.35 11.76
N TYR A 286 3.19 3.62 12.86
CA TYR A 286 2.38 2.65 13.57
C TYR A 286 1.35 1.97 12.67
N ASN A 287 0.73 2.71 11.74
CA ASN A 287 -0.26 2.18 10.80
C ASN A 287 0.32 1.16 9.81
N PHE A 288 1.63 1.23 9.55
CA PHE A 288 2.33 0.29 8.68
C PHE A 288 2.81 -0.96 9.42
N LEU A 289 3.03 -0.88 10.73
CA LEU A 289 3.68 -1.93 11.49
C LEU A 289 2.69 -2.78 12.28
N GLN A 290 1.83 -2.15 13.08
CA GLN A 290 0.94 -2.89 13.99
C GLN A 290 -0.09 -3.75 13.26
N PRO A 291 -0.91 -3.26 12.32
CA PRO A 291 -1.95 -4.06 11.69
C PRO A 291 -1.39 -5.19 10.83
N GLN A 292 -0.16 -5.03 10.32
CA GLN A 292 0.48 -5.98 9.40
C GLN A 292 1.27 -7.10 10.11
N TYR A 293 1.87 -6.79 11.28
CA TYR A 293 2.88 -7.67 11.86
C TYR A 293 2.66 -7.98 13.34
N ALA A 294 1.78 -7.28 14.07
CA ALA A 294 1.49 -7.64 15.45
C ALA A 294 0.79 -9.00 15.52
N THR A 295 1.08 -9.77 16.56
CA THR A 295 0.49 -11.09 16.78
C THR A 295 -1.04 -11.00 16.82
N GLY A 296 -1.69 -11.74 15.93
CA GLY A 296 -3.16 -11.79 15.83
C GLY A 296 -3.82 -10.55 15.23
N ALA A 297 -3.04 -9.62 14.65
CA ALA A 297 -3.61 -8.47 13.92
C ALA A 297 -4.26 -8.92 12.61
N ASP A 298 -5.34 -8.24 12.21
CA ASP A 298 -6.22 -8.67 11.10
C ASP A 298 -5.51 -8.77 9.75
N ALA A 299 -4.55 -7.89 9.46
CA ALA A 299 -3.79 -7.90 8.21
C ALA A 299 -2.52 -8.78 8.28
N ASN A 300 -2.22 -9.41 9.43
CA ASN A 300 -1.11 -10.35 9.58
C ASN A 300 -1.46 -11.74 9.01
N LYS A 301 -1.64 -11.83 7.71
CA LYS A 301 -2.03 -13.08 7.02
C LYS A 301 -0.89 -14.09 6.91
N GLY A 302 0.34 -13.68 7.16
CA GLY A 302 1.52 -14.56 7.18
C GLY A 302 1.71 -15.37 8.46
N GLY A 303 0.91 -15.12 9.51
CA GLY A 303 1.01 -15.80 10.80
C GLY A 303 2.28 -15.47 11.58
N TYR A 304 2.88 -14.29 11.36
CA TYR A 304 4.03 -13.82 12.14
C TYR A 304 3.64 -13.57 13.60
N SER A 305 4.51 -13.97 14.52
CA SER A 305 4.33 -13.74 15.95
C SER A 305 5.70 -13.53 16.62
N ASN A 306 5.85 -12.38 17.28
CA ASN A 306 7.06 -12.05 18.02
C ASN A 306 6.72 -11.13 19.20
N SER A 307 6.89 -11.61 20.42
CA SER A 307 6.54 -10.89 21.64
C SER A 307 7.39 -9.64 21.89
N GLU A 308 8.65 -9.61 21.41
CA GLU A 308 9.52 -8.43 21.52
C GLU A 308 8.99 -7.32 20.58
N PHE A 309 8.62 -7.67 19.36
CA PHE A 309 7.98 -6.75 18.40
C PHE A 309 6.66 -6.20 18.98
N ASP A 310 5.79 -7.07 19.47
CA ASP A 310 4.50 -6.68 20.05
C ASP A 310 4.65 -5.72 21.23
N SER A 311 5.68 -5.95 22.08
CA SER A 311 6.00 -5.09 23.22
C SER A 311 6.44 -3.70 22.76
N LEU A 312 7.32 -3.60 21.76
CA LEU A 312 7.77 -2.33 21.21
C LEU A 312 6.64 -1.55 20.54
N VAL A 313 5.78 -2.22 19.77
CA VAL A 313 4.60 -1.60 19.15
C VAL A 313 3.64 -1.05 20.23
N THR A 314 3.42 -1.81 21.31
CA THR A 314 2.60 -1.37 22.45
C THR A 314 3.22 -0.17 23.15
N GLN A 315 4.54 -0.19 23.38
CA GLN A 315 5.28 0.92 23.96
C GLN A 315 5.18 2.19 23.10
N ALA A 316 5.39 2.05 21.79
CA ALA A 316 5.28 3.17 20.83
C ALA A 316 3.87 3.80 20.82
N SER A 317 2.83 2.98 20.88
CA SER A 317 1.45 3.48 21.00
C SER A 317 1.25 4.36 22.23
N SER A 318 1.91 4.04 23.35
CA SER A 318 1.79 4.74 24.63
C SER A 318 2.83 5.86 24.82
N ALA A 319 3.64 6.15 23.80
CA ALA A 319 4.65 7.21 23.86
C ALA A 319 4.03 8.60 24.07
N THR A 320 4.79 9.48 24.67
CA THR A 320 4.34 10.85 25.01
C THR A 320 4.50 11.83 23.83
N SER A 321 5.24 11.43 22.79
CA SER A 321 5.45 12.22 21.58
C SER A 321 5.60 11.33 20.34
N SER A 322 5.35 11.89 19.13
CA SER A 322 5.57 11.22 17.85
C SER A 322 7.04 10.83 17.65
N ALA A 323 7.96 11.64 18.09
CA ALA A 323 9.40 11.37 18.00
C ALA A 323 9.84 10.17 18.86
N GLU A 324 9.31 10.04 20.08
CA GLU A 324 9.54 8.88 20.94
C GLU A 324 8.92 7.62 20.35
N ALA A 325 7.70 7.72 19.84
CA ALA A 325 7.02 6.63 19.15
C ALA A 325 7.83 6.17 17.93
N ALA A 326 8.29 7.09 17.08
CA ALA A 326 9.08 6.80 15.89
C ALA A 326 10.37 6.03 16.23
N LYS A 327 11.11 6.46 17.26
CA LYS A 327 12.33 5.77 17.71
C LYS A 327 12.07 4.36 18.21
N THR A 328 10.96 4.14 18.90
CA THR A 328 10.57 2.80 19.38
C THR A 328 10.13 1.91 18.21
N LEU A 329 9.42 2.48 17.24
CA LEU A 329 9.00 1.77 16.01
C LEU A 329 10.19 1.46 15.09
N GLU A 330 11.24 2.27 15.08
CA GLU A 330 12.49 1.94 14.41
C GLU A 330 13.12 0.68 15.01
N GLN A 331 13.16 0.56 16.34
CA GLN A 331 13.62 -0.67 17.01
C GLN A 331 12.73 -1.86 16.66
N ALA A 332 11.42 -1.70 16.59
CA ALA A 332 10.50 -2.76 16.15
C ALA A 332 10.80 -3.18 14.69
N GLN A 333 11.14 -2.25 13.81
CA GLN A 333 11.51 -2.58 12.43
C GLN A 333 12.83 -3.37 12.34
N THR A 334 13.79 -3.17 13.23
CA THR A 334 15.02 -4.01 13.23
C THR A 334 14.71 -5.49 13.49
N ILE A 335 13.65 -5.76 14.27
CA ILE A 335 13.16 -7.15 14.48
C ILE A 335 12.55 -7.68 13.19
N LEU A 336 11.72 -6.89 12.49
CA LEU A 336 11.14 -7.31 11.20
C LEU A 336 12.22 -7.56 10.14
N LEU A 337 13.26 -6.72 10.07
CA LEU A 337 14.39 -6.90 9.16
C LEU A 337 15.20 -8.16 9.48
N ARG A 338 15.33 -8.52 10.76
CA ARG A 338 15.93 -9.78 11.18
C ARG A 338 15.06 -10.99 10.82
N ASP A 339 13.76 -10.91 11.09
CA ASP A 339 12.84 -12.05 10.99
C ASP A 339 12.23 -12.20 9.59
N MET A 340 12.20 -11.14 8.80
CA MET A 340 11.67 -11.09 7.41
C MET A 340 10.30 -11.76 7.25
N PRO A 341 9.24 -11.37 7.98
CA PRO A 341 7.90 -11.95 7.83
C PRO A 341 7.28 -11.65 6.46
N ALA A 342 7.67 -10.57 5.87
CA ALA A 342 7.40 -10.17 4.49
C ALA A 342 8.70 -9.62 3.87
N VAL A 343 8.74 -9.54 2.55
CA VAL A 343 9.88 -9.02 1.80
C VAL A 343 9.48 -7.67 1.17
N PRO A 344 9.83 -6.53 1.79
CA PRO A 344 9.63 -5.22 1.19
C PRO A 344 10.33 -5.14 -0.17
N LEU A 345 9.60 -4.66 -1.18
CA LEU A 345 10.08 -4.58 -2.55
C LEU A 345 10.42 -3.13 -2.93
N TRP A 346 9.41 -2.28 -2.94
CA TRP A 346 9.54 -0.87 -3.31
C TRP A 346 8.44 -0.01 -2.70
N TYR A 347 8.72 1.26 -2.60
CA TYR A 347 7.74 2.29 -2.34
C TYR A 347 7.04 2.67 -3.63
N THR A 348 5.75 2.93 -3.55
CA THR A 348 4.94 3.33 -4.69
C THR A 348 4.95 4.85 -4.85
N ASN A 349 4.95 5.32 -6.12
CA ASN A 349 4.72 6.73 -6.43
C ASN A 349 3.28 6.91 -6.92
N ALA A 350 2.67 8.04 -6.61
CA ALA A 350 1.53 8.53 -7.35
C ALA A 350 1.99 8.82 -8.79
N ASN A 351 1.40 8.14 -9.75
CA ASN A 351 1.69 8.29 -11.17
C ASN A 351 0.41 8.72 -11.87
N GLY A 352 0.06 9.99 -11.76
CA GLY A 352 -1.16 10.55 -12.32
C GLY A 352 -0.89 11.58 -13.41
N ALA A 353 -1.94 11.96 -14.08
CA ALA A 353 -1.88 12.96 -15.14
C ALA A 353 -3.21 13.73 -15.27
N TRP A 354 -3.17 14.87 -15.99
CA TRP A 354 -4.38 15.68 -16.19
C TRP A 354 -4.44 16.33 -17.56
N SER A 355 -5.68 16.64 -18.00
CA SER A 355 -5.97 17.27 -19.28
C SER A 355 -5.57 18.75 -19.33
N LYS A 356 -5.65 19.34 -20.50
CA LYS A 356 -5.47 20.79 -20.70
C LYS A 356 -6.61 21.61 -20.10
N ASN A 357 -7.75 20.97 -19.80
CA ASN A 357 -8.98 21.63 -19.36
C ASN A 357 -8.99 21.99 -17.89
N VAL A 358 -8.01 21.55 -17.10
CA VAL A 358 -7.94 21.78 -15.67
C VAL A 358 -6.60 22.35 -15.23
N ASP A 359 -6.64 23.07 -14.10
CA ASP A 359 -5.47 23.62 -13.41
C ASP A 359 -5.51 23.26 -11.91
N ASN A 360 -4.44 23.60 -11.19
CA ASN A 360 -4.30 23.41 -9.74
C ASN A 360 -4.39 21.94 -9.29
N VAL A 361 -4.04 21.00 -10.17
CA VAL A 361 -4.03 19.57 -9.83
C VAL A 361 -2.84 19.30 -8.93
N LYS A 362 -3.10 18.75 -7.74
CA LYS A 362 -2.10 18.24 -6.80
C LYS A 362 -2.55 16.88 -6.28
N PHE A 363 -1.58 16.10 -5.84
CA PHE A 363 -1.81 14.81 -5.20
C PHE A 363 -1.36 14.88 -3.74
N ASP A 364 -2.11 14.25 -2.87
CA ASP A 364 -1.85 14.25 -1.42
C ASP A 364 -0.84 13.17 -1.00
N TRP A 365 -0.62 13.05 0.31
CA TRP A 365 0.26 12.06 0.91
C TRP A 365 -0.18 10.59 0.68
N LYS A 366 -1.46 10.37 0.33
CA LYS A 366 -2.03 9.06 -0.07
C LYS A 366 -1.90 8.80 -1.56
N GLY A 367 -1.37 9.75 -2.34
CA GLY A 367 -1.31 9.66 -3.79
C GLY A 367 -2.66 9.88 -4.48
N GLN A 368 -3.60 10.58 -3.84
CA GLN A 368 -4.92 10.88 -4.38
C GLN A 368 -5.00 12.33 -4.84
N PRO A 369 -5.74 12.63 -5.94
CA PRO A 369 -5.97 13.98 -6.36
C PRO A 369 -6.71 14.79 -5.29
N VAL A 370 -6.26 16.01 -5.03
CA VAL A 370 -6.90 16.95 -4.09
C VAL A 370 -8.02 17.69 -4.81
N PHE A 371 -9.17 17.04 -4.95
CA PHE A 371 -10.28 17.44 -5.83
C PHE A 371 -10.81 18.85 -5.59
N TRP A 372 -10.88 19.30 -4.33
CA TRP A 372 -11.51 20.57 -3.96
C TRP A 372 -10.78 21.79 -4.52
N GLN A 373 -9.47 21.69 -4.81
CA GLN A 373 -8.68 22.83 -5.33
C GLN A 373 -8.54 22.83 -6.86
N ILE A 374 -8.95 21.75 -7.54
CA ILE A 374 -8.88 21.65 -9.01
C ILE A 374 -9.86 22.64 -9.61
N THR A 375 -9.40 23.39 -10.61
CA THR A 375 -10.23 24.37 -11.32
C THR A 375 -10.39 23.95 -12.78
N LYS A 376 -11.59 24.14 -13.35
CA LYS A 376 -11.87 23.98 -14.78
C LYS A 376 -11.53 25.28 -15.49
N LYS A 377 -10.93 25.22 -16.68
CA LYS A 377 -10.63 26.39 -17.54
C LYS A 377 -11.85 26.83 -18.32
#